data_216c833ce01bd63a02e114962d5033c7
#
_entry.id   216c833ce01bd63a02e114962d5033c7
#
_cell.length_a   1.000
_cell.length_b   1.000
_cell.length_c   1.000
_cell.angle_alpha   90.00
_cell.angle_beta   90.00
_cell.angle_gamma   90.00
#
_symmetry.space_group_name_H-M   'P 1'
#
loop_
_entity.id
_entity.type
_entity.pdbx_description
1 polymer ?
#
loop_
_entity_poly.entity_id
_entity_poly.type
_entity_poly.pdbx_seq_one_letter_code
_entity_poly.pdbx_strand_id
1 'polypeptide(L)'
;MISLLDIRARIADGTLPAADAIRGARERIAAQDPAIGAILRLAPETAVVPEGGPLAGIAVGVKDIIATADMATEYGSDIYAGWRPRADAAIVSRLRALGAVPLAKTATTAFAGLDPAATVNPRDPGHTPGGSSSGSAAAVAAGMLPLALGTQTGGSVIRPAAFCGVAAIKPSFRLLPTVGVKTFSWALDTVGLFGASVADIAHALALIAERPAIEAPAPERPRLALCLQDFAGSADADALAALERAARAAERGGAVVHDLVLPEPFARAWAVHPTVQDFEARQALAWEYAEHRDALPPVLRGQLDRAQDLTAADYDAARREAHRARRQLKELFADVDAILTVSSVGRAPRGLGSTGDARFNRLWTLMGVPCVNVPVPGDGLPLGVQVIARFGDDGRALAVARGIEGALARE
;
A
#
# COMPACT_ATOMS: atom_id res chain seq x y z
N MET A 1 -1.71 14.31 -10.56
CA MET A 1 -1.56 14.03 -9.11
C MET A 1 -0.96 15.27 -8.43
N ILE A 2 -1.00 15.36 -7.11
CA ILE A 2 -0.52 16.50 -6.33
C ILE A 2 0.64 16.03 -5.46
N SER A 3 1.80 16.66 -5.61
CA SER A 3 2.99 16.32 -4.83
C SER A 3 2.91 16.91 -3.42
N LEU A 4 3.23 16.09 -2.44
CA LEU A 4 3.42 16.50 -1.05
C LEU A 4 4.58 17.49 -0.93
N LEU A 5 5.69 17.23 -1.62
CA LEU A 5 6.89 18.06 -1.59
C LEU A 5 6.63 19.45 -2.20
N ASP A 6 5.84 19.53 -3.28
CA ASP A 6 5.46 20.81 -3.90
C ASP A 6 4.61 21.66 -2.94
N ILE A 7 3.62 21.03 -2.26
CA ILE A 7 2.82 21.72 -1.25
C ILE A 7 3.73 22.27 -0.15
N ARG A 8 4.64 21.44 0.36
CA ARG A 8 5.57 21.83 1.41
C ARG A 8 6.49 22.97 0.99
N ALA A 9 7.04 22.91 -0.23
CA ALA A 9 7.90 23.98 -0.77
C ALA A 9 7.14 25.31 -0.81
N ARG A 10 5.89 25.30 -1.32
CA ARG A 10 5.05 26.50 -1.40
C ARG A 10 4.59 27.02 -0.03
N ILE A 11 4.47 26.16 0.97
CA ILE A 11 4.19 26.61 2.35
C ILE A 11 5.45 27.22 2.95
N ALA A 12 6.61 26.63 2.72
CA ALA A 12 7.88 27.12 3.25
C ALA A 12 8.29 28.47 2.65
N ASP A 13 8.00 28.74 1.37
CA ASP A 13 8.29 30.01 0.71
C ASP A 13 7.17 31.06 0.91
N GLY A 14 6.08 30.72 1.62
CA GLY A 14 4.96 31.60 1.92
C GLY A 14 3.96 31.82 0.77
N THR A 15 4.10 31.13 -0.35
CA THR A 15 3.18 31.28 -1.51
C THR A 15 1.87 30.52 -1.33
N LEU A 16 1.78 29.62 -0.33
CA LEU A 16 0.58 28.85 -0.01
C LEU A 16 0.42 28.74 1.51
N PRO A 17 -0.59 29.39 2.12
CA PRO A 17 -0.93 29.15 3.51
C PRO A 17 -1.37 27.69 3.76
N ALA A 18 -0.99 27.10 4.89
CA ALA A 18 -1.34 25.73 5.24
C ALA A 18 -2.87 25.49 5.22
N ALA A 19 -3.65 26.47 5.74
CA ALA A 19 -5.11 26.41 5.71
C ALA A 19 -5.68 26.37 4.28
N ASP A 20 -5.06 27.09 3.35
CA ASP A 20 -5.47 27.13 1.95
C ASP A 20 -5.15 25.83 1.23
N ALA A 21 -4.05 25.16 1.59
CA ALA A 21 -3.71 23.82 1.08
C ALA A 21 -4.79 22.80 1.48
N ILE A 22 -5.26 22.85 2.74
CA ILE A 22 -6.33 21.96 3.23
C ILE A 22 -7.69 22.32 2.59
N ARG A 23 -8.01 23.60 2.46
CA ARG A 23 -9.23 24.04 1.76
C ARG A 23 -9.24 23.55 0.31
N GLY A 24 -8.13 23.71 -0.42
CA GLY A 24 -8.02 23.22 -1.78
C GLY A 24 -8.12 21.68 -1.87
N ALA A 25 -7.71 20.93 -0.86
CA ALA A 25 -7.95 19.48 -0.82
C ALA A 25 -9.44 19.16 -0.69
N ARG A 26 -10.18 19.88 0.19
CA ARG A 26 -11.65 19.73 0.31
C ARG A 26 -12.37 20.04 -0.99
N GLU A 27 -11.99 21.13 -1.67
CA GLU A 27 -12.57 21.55 -2.95
C GLU A 27 -12.35 20.50 -4.04
N ARG A 28 -11.13 19.92 -4.14
CA ARG A 28 -10.85 18.84 -5.09
C ARG A 28 -11.63 17.58 -4.79
N ILE A 29 -11.78 17.21 -3.53
CA ILE A 29 -12.61 16.08 -3.12
C ILE A 29 -14.06 16.32 -3.52
N ALA A 30 -14.61 17.48 -3.19
CA ALA A 30 -15.99 17.83 -3.55
C ALA A 30 -16.26 17.79 -5.07
N ALA A 31 -15.27 18.19 -5.86
CA ALA A 31 -15.38 18.23 -7.32
C ALA A 31 -15.24 16.84 -7.98
N GLN A 32 -14.40 15.94 -7.44
CA GLN A 32 -13.99 14.72 -8.15
C GLN A 32 -14.57 13.44 -7.53
N ASP A 33 -14.76 13.40 -6.21
CA ASP A 33 -15.15 12.16 -5.53
C ASP A 33 -16.57 11.67 -5.89
N PRO A 34 -17.57 12.52 -6.22
CA PRO A 34 -18.88 12.03 -6.65
C PRO A 34 -18.85 11.05 -7.82
N ALA A 35 -17.82 11.12 -8.68
CA ALA A 35 -17.63 10.21 -9.81
C ALA A 35 -16.75 8.99 -9.48
N ILE A 36 -16.07 8.97 -8.32
CA ILE A 36 -15.04 7.97 -7.97
C ILE A 36 -15.45 7.14 -6.76
N GLY A 37 -16.02 7.76 -5.73
CA GLY A 37 -16.43 7.10 -4.49
C GLY A 37 -15.23 6.61 -3.66
N ALA A 38 -14.15 7.39 -3.64
CA ALA A 38 -12.94 7.08 -2.88
C ALA A 38 -13.02 7.52 -1.42
N ILE A 39 -13.85 8.53 -1.13
CA ILE A 39 -13.97 9.18 0.18
C ILE A 39 -15.30 8.81 0.83
N LEU A 40 -15.21 8.27 2.04
CA LEU A 40 -16.41 7.91 2.84
C LEU A 40 -16.87 9.06 3.73
N ARG A 41 -15.91 9.81 4.28
CA ARG A 41 -16.17 10.91 5.23
C ARG A 41 -15.06 11.93 5.17
N LEU A 42 -15.39 13.16 5.49
CA LEU A 42 -14.42 14.24 5.73
C LEU A 42 -14.37 14.57 7.23
N ALA A 43 -13.19 14.98 7.66
CA ALA A 43 -13.03 15.60 8.98
C ALA A 43 -13.91 16.84 9.09
N PRO A 44 -14.40 17.19 10.31
CA PRO A 44 -15.20 18.40 10.50
C PRO A 44 -14.52 19.65 9.92
N GLU A 45 -15.31 20.63 9.48
CA GLU A 45 -14.74 21.91 9.00
C GLU A 45 -13.99 22.67 10.08
N THR A 46 -14.40 22.46 11.34
CA THR A 46 -13.75 23.00 12.53
C THR A 46 -12.45 22.29 12.92
N ALA A 47 -12.02 21.28 12.14
CA ALA A 47 -10.76 20.61 12.40
C ALA A 47 -9.60 21.63 12.34
N VAL A 48 -8.80 21.63 13.41
CA VAL A 48 -7.65 22.54 13.52
C VAL A 48 -6.64 22.21 12.41
N VAL A 49 -6.25 23.22 11.64
CA VAL A 49 -5.13 23.12 10.71
C VAL A 49 -3.88 23.68 11.42
N PRO A 50 -2.89 22.84 11.74
CA PRO A 50 -1.67 23.30 12.39
C PRO A 50 -0.91 24.27 11.47
N GLU A 51 -0.43 25.38 12.03
CA GLU A 51 0.41 26.36 11.30
C GLU A 51 1.87 25.92 11.18
N GLY A 52 2.29 24.95 12.00
CA GLY A 52 3.66 24.46 12.06
C GLY A 52 3.76 22.94 12.05
N GLY A 53 4.98 22.48 11.88
CA GLY A 53 5.33 21.07 11.77
C GLY A 53 5.79 20.68 10.37
N PRO A 54 6.57 19.61 10.25
CA PRO A 54 7.15 19.21 8.97
C PRO A 54 6.13 18.74 7.93
N LEU A 55 4.87 18.45 8.34
CA LEU A 55 3.76 18.10 7.45
C LEU A 55 2.58 19.09 7.57
N ALA A 56 2.82 20.33 8.03
CA ALA A 56 1.78 21.36 8.06
C ALA A 56 1.19 21.58 6.68
N GLY A 57 -0.16 21.69 6.60
CA GLY A 57 -0.89 21.86 5.34
C GLY A 57 -1.02 20.59 4.48
N ILE A 58 -0.51 19.44 4.93
CA ILE A 58 -0.66 18.16 4.23
C ILE A 58 -1.95 17.47 4.65
N ALA A 59 -2.88 17.38 3.71
CA ALA A 59 -4.11 16.60 3.83
C ALA A 59 -3.81 15.11 3.64
N VAL A 60 -4.28 14.27 4.58
CA VAL A 60 -4.04 12.82 4.54
C VAL A 60 -5.36 12.06 4.47
N GLY A 61 -5.45 11.12 3.51
CA GLY A 61 -6.48 10.10 3.49
C GLY A 61 -6.15 8.96 4.45
N VAL A 62 -7.13 8.53 5.22
CA VAL A 62 -6.96 7.47 6.21
C VAL A 62 -7.88 6.32 5.88
N LYS A 63 -7.32 5.19 5.45
CA LYS A 63 -8.11 3.98 5.14
C LYS A 63 -9.05 3.63 6.27
N ASP A 64 -10.29 3.26 5.95
CA ASP A 64 -11.38 3.12 6.92
C ASP A 64 -11.30 1.89 7.84
N ILE A 65 -10.13 1.30 7.97
CA ILE A 65 -9.79 0.34 9.04
C ILE A 65 -8.81 0.90 10.07
N ILE A 66 -8.39 2.16 9.90
CA ILE A 66 -7.47 2.88 10.77
C ILE A 66 -8.28 3.87 11.61
N ALA A 67 -8.25 3.74 12.92
CA ALA A 67 -9.06 4.53 13.85
C ALA A 67 -8.71 6.03 13.81
N THR A 68 -9.76 6.86 13.77
CA THR A 68 -9.69 8.31 13.91
C THR A 68 -10.73 8.76 14.95
N ALA A 69 -10.34 9.56 15.94
CA ALA A 69 -11.23 9.96 17.02
C ALA A 69 -12.32 10.96 16.58
N ASP A 70 -12.04 11.71 15.50
CA ASP A 70 -12.92 12.76 14.98
C ASP A 70 -13.86 12.30 13.84
N MET A 71 -13.62 11.12 13.28
CA MET A 71 -14.45 10.52 12.22
C MET A 71 -14.84 9.08 12.55
N ALA A 72 -16.02 8.64 12.10
CA ALA A 72 -16.38 7.23 12.20
C ALA A 72 -15.39 6.36 11.42
N THR A 73 -15.16 5.15 11.93
CA THR A 73 -14.31 4.11 11.32
C THR A 73 -15.11 2.82 11.26
N GLU A 74 -15.66 2.51 10.09
CA GLU A 74 -16.71 1.49 9.91
C GLU A 74 -16.18 0.19 9.31
N TYR A 75 -14.88 0.10 9.07
CA TYR A 75 -14.19 -1.10 8.55
C TYR A 75 -14.74 -1.60 7.21
N GLY A 76 -15.41 -0.72 6.44
CA GLY A 76 -16.07 -1.08 5.18
C GLY A 76 -17.27 -2.03 5.36
N SER A 77 -17.94 -2.01 6.52
CA SER A 77 -19.03 -2.92 6.88
C SER A 77 -20.13 -2.24 7.68
N ASP A 78 -21.38 -2.50 7.32
CA ASP A 78 -22.56 -1.99 8.03
C ASP A 78 -22.67 -2.52 9.48
N ILE A 79 -21.95 -3.60 9.82
CA ILE A 79 -21.84 -4.10 11.20
C ILE A 79 -21.35 -2.98 12.14
N TYR A 80 -20.52 -2.09 11.62
CA TYR A 80 -19.92 -0.99 12.36
C TYR A 80 -20.46 0.40 11.93
N ALA A 81 -21.65 0.45 11.33
CA ALA A 81 -22.25 1.72 10.90
C ALA A 81 -22.27 2.75 12.06
N GLY A 82 -21.69 3.91 11.82
CA GLY A 82 -21.59 4.99 12.81
C GLY A 82 -20.57 4.78 13.93
N TRP A 83 -19.80 3.68 13.94
CA TRP A 83 -18.80 3.42 14.97
C TRP A 83 -17.70 4.49 14.96
N ARG A 84 -17.55 5.17 16.09
CA ARG A 84 -16.51 6.18 16.31
C ARG A 84 -15.52 5.72 17.39
N PRO A 85 -14.24 5.52 17.05
CA PRO A 85 -13.20 5.22 18.02
C PRO A 85 -13.04 6.36 19.03
N ARG A 86 -12.67 6.02 20.30
CA ARG A 86 -12.41 7.02 21.35
C ARG A 86 -11.05 7.71 21.19
N ALA A 87 -10.15 7.12 20.43
CA ALA A 87 -8.79 7.62 20.22
C ALA A 87 -8.34 7.36 18.79
N ASP A 88 -7.43 8.18 18.31
CA ASP A 88 -6.72 7.96 17.06
C ASP A 88 -5.85 6.70 17.13
N ALA A 89 -5.70 6.01 16.03
CA ALA A 89 -4.63 5.03 15.85
C ALA A 89 -3.26 5.69 16.05
N ALA A 90 -2.28 4.95 16.56
CA ALA A 90 -0.96 5.49 16.84
C ALA A 90 -0.33 6.21 15.63
N ILE A 91 -0.53 5.67 14.42
CA ILE A 91 -0.06 6.28 13.17
C ILE A 91 -0.76 7.61 12.86
N VAL A 92 -2.06 7.74 13.17
CA VAL A 92 -2.84 8.98 13.00
C VAL A 92 -2.40 10.03 14.00
N SER A 93 -2.23 9.65 15.27
CA SER A 93 -1.68 10.55 16.31
C SER A 93 -0.30 11.07 15.90
N ARG A 94 0.54 10.21 15.33
CA ARG A 94 1.85 10.60 14.83
C ARG A 94 1.77 11.63 13.68
N LEU A 95 0.87 11.43 12.72
CA LEU A 95 0.63 12.39 11.63
C LEU A 95 0.19 13.75 12.15
N ARG A 96 -0.74 13.79 13.13
CA ARG A 96 -1.15 15.05 13.76
C ARG A 96 0.00 15.75 14.49
N ALA A 97 0.83 15.00 15.19
CA ALA A 97 2.02 15.55 15.87
C ALA A 97 3.04 16.15 14.88
N LEU A 98 3.08 15.67 13.64
CA LEU A 98 3.88 16.23 12.56
C LEU A 98 3.23 17.44 11.85
N GLY A 99 2.00 17.82 12.24
CA GLY A 99 1.26 18.92 11.66
C GLY A 99 0.36 18.53 10.46
N ALA A 100 0.31 17.26 10.08
CA ALA A 100 -0.58 16.79 9.03
C ALA A 100 -2.05 16.81 9.48
N VAL A 101 -2.96 16.93 8.52
CA VAL A 101 -4.41 16.88 8.76
C VAL A 101 -4.97 15.56 8.21
N PRO A 102 -5.33 14.59 9.06
CA PRO A 102 -6.15 13.45 8.67
C PRO A 102 -7.51 13.94 8.18
N LEU A 103 -7.61 14.22 6.87
CA LEU A 103 -8.72 15.00 6.31
C LEU A 103 -9.91 14.12 5.93
N ALA A 104 -9.66 12.88 5.53
CA ALA A 104 -10.69 12.03 4.96
C ALA A 104 -10.55 10.57 5.36
N LYS A 105 -11.67 9.87 5.56
CA LYS A 105 -11.71 8.40 5.59
C LYS A 105 -11.83 7.91 4.16
N THR A 106 -10.90 7.05 3.74
CA THR A 106 -10.87 6.49 2.38
C THR A 106 -11.49 5.10 2.34
N ALA A 107 -12.21 4.80 1.27
CA ALA A 107 -12.90 3.54 1.07
C ALA A 107 -11.96 2.33 1.17
N THR A 108 -12.48 1.28 1.77
CA THR A 108 -11.80 -0.02 1.95
C THR A 108 -12.78 -1.14 1.63
N THR A 109 -12.28 -2.31 1.26
CA THR A 109 -13.08 -3.53 1.29
C THR A 109 -13.41 -3.88 2.75
N ALA A 110 -14.52 -4.57 2.97
CA ALA A 110 -14.94 -4.97 4.32
C ALA A 110 -13.81 -5.71 5.05
N PHE A 111 -13.43 -5.20 6.23
CA PHE A 111 -12.36 -5.72 7.08
C PHE A 111 -11.01 -5.93 6.36
N ALA A 112 -10.74 -5.18 5.31
CA ALA A 112 -9.59 -5.38 4.41
C ALA A 112 -9.60 -6.74 3.67
N GLY A 113 -10.73 -7.41 3.57
CA GLY A 113 -10.95 -8.66 2.83
C GLY A 113 -10.91 -8.50 1.32
N LEU A 114 -11.53 -9.43 0.60
CA LEU A 114 -11.44 -9.52 -0.86
C LEU A 114 -12.66 -8.99 -1.61
N ASP A 115 -13.81 -8.80 -0.93
CA ASP A 115 -15.02 -8.26 -1.57
C ASP A 115 -14.80 -6.80 -1.96
N PRO A 116 -14.97 -6.43 -3.25
CA PRO A 116 -14.65 -5.09 -3.72
C PRO A 116 -15.52 -4.00 -3.08
N ALA A 117 -14.95 -2.82 -2.89
CA ALA A 117 -15.69 -1.60 -2.58
C ALA A 117 -16.34 -1.01 -3.85
N ALA A 118 -17.27 -0.09 -3.68
CA ALA A 118 -17.94 0.61 -4.79
C ALA A 118 -17.04 1.63 -5.51
N THR A 119 -15.85 1.91 -4.99
CA THR A 119 -14.86 2.83 -5.57
C THR A 119 -14.46 2.38 -6.98
N VAL A 120 -14.48 3.28 -7.94
CA VAL A 120 -14.01 3.03 -9.31
C VAL A 120 -12.58 3.51 -9.53
N ASN A 121 -11.92 3.00 -10.57
CA ASN A 121 -10.59 3.45 -10.94
C ASN A 121 -10.65 4.87 -11.57
N PRO A 122 -9.95 5.87 -11.04
CA PRO A 122 -9.99 7.23 -11.59
C PRO A 122 -9.36 7.35 -12.99
N ARG A 123 -8.64 6.33 -13.46
CA ARG A 123 -8.07 6.29 -14.81
C ARG A 123 -9.09 5.81 -15.85
N ASP A 124 -9.97 4.89 -15.44
CA ASP A 124 -11.10 4.40 -16.23
C ASP A 124 -12.17 3.83 -15.27
N PRO A 125 -13.32 4.51 -15.14
CA PRO A 125 -14.40 4.07 -14.24
C PRO A 125 -14.98 2.69 -14.55
N GLY A 126 -14.71 2.14 -15.73
CA GLY A 126 -15.09 0.78 -16.11
C GLY A 126 -14.23 -0.32 -15.45
N HIS A 127 -13.23 0.05 -14.66
CA HIS A 127 -12.25 -0.87 -14.07
C HIS A 127 -12.13 -0.69 -12.55
N THR A 128 -11.68 -1.77 -11.88
CA THR A 128 -11.40 -1.73 -10.44
C THR A 128 -10.19 -0.85 -10.12
N PRO A 129 -10.19 -0.09 -9.02
CA PRO A 129 -8.97 0.55 -8.51
C PRO A 129 -8.05 -0.42 -7.78
N GLY A 130 -8.45 -1.70 -7.68
CA GLY A 130 -7.82 -2.67 -6.79
C GLY A 130 -8.34 -2.56 -5.35
N GLY A 131 -7.66 -3.23 -4.44
CA GLY A 131 -8.02 -3.26 -3.02
C GLY A 131 -6.99 -4.03 -2.18
N SER A 132 -7.19 -4.05 -0.89
CA SER A 132 -8.31 -3.51 -0.09
C SER A 132 -8.24 -1.99 0.14
N SER A 133 -7.13 -1.29 -0.11
CA SER A 133 -6.96 0.16 0.04
C SER A 133 -7.45 0.91 -1.21
N SER A 134 -8.67 0.61 -1.68
CA SER A 134 -9.26 1.11 -2.93
C SER A 134 -9.33 2.64 -2.97
N GLY A 135 -9.95 3.26 -1.96
CA GLY A 135 -10.11 4.70 -1.87
C GLY A 135 -8.81 5.45 -1.68
N SER A 136 -7.82 4.87 -0.95
CA SER A 136 -6.53 5.51 -0.73
C SER A 136 -5.75 5.69 -2.03
N ALA A 137 -5.66 4.62 -2.84
CA ALA A 137 -5.01 4.69 -4.14
C ALA A 137 -5.77 5.60 -5.12
N ALA A 138 -7.10 5.48 -5.17
CA ALA A 138 -7.94 6.27 -6.06
C ALA A 138 -7.90 7.78 -5.73
N ALA A 139 -7.94 8.15 -4.44
CA ALA A 139 -7.90 9.55 -4.02
C ALA A 139 -6.57 10.24 -4.39
N VAL A 140 -5.44 9.55 -4.25
CA VAL A 140 -4.13 10.07 -4.68
C VAL A 140 -4.06 10.15 -6.21
N ALA A 141 -4.50 9.11 -6.92
CA ALA A 141 -4.48 9.06 -8.39
C ALA A 141 -5.33 10.15 -9.03
N ALA A 142 -6.48 10.48 -8.43
CA ALA A 142 -7.35 11.56 -8.85
C ALA A 142 -6.81 12.96 -8.47
N GLY A 143 -5.76 13.05 -7.67
CA GLY A 143 -5.22 14.33 -7.20
C GLY A 143 -6.07 15.00 -6.12
N MET A 144 -6.94 14.26 -5.44
CA MET A 144 -7.70 14.78 -4.30
C MET A 144 -6.81 15.01 -3.09
N LEU A 145 -5.89 14.09 -2.84
CA LEU A 145 -5.01 14.08 -1.67
C LEU A 145 -3.54 13.86 -2.06
N PRO A 146 -2.58 14.57 -1.43
CA PRO A 146 -1.15 14.37 -1.68
C PRO A 146 -0.60 13.11 -1.01
N LEU A 147 -1.25 12.61 0.03
CA LEU A 147 -0.83 11.46 0.83
C LEU A 147 -2.05 10.66 1.30
N ALA A 148 -1.95 9.35 1.30
CA ALA A 148 -2.95 8.49 1.94
C ALA A 148 -2.30 7.30 2.65
N LEU A 149 -2.93 6.86 3.75
CA LEU A 149 -2.60 5.63 4.46
C LEU A 149 -3.42 4.46 3.91
N GLY A 150 -2.78 3.32 3.79
CA GLY A 150 -3.42 2.04 3.55
C GLY A 150 -2.84 0.92 4.39
N THR A 151 -3.25 -0.30 4.13
CA THR A 151 -2.70 -1.50 4.78
C THR A 151 -2.54 -2.63 3.80
N GLN A 152 -1.59 -3.52 4.06
CA GLN A 152 -1.36 -4.71 3.25
C GLN A 152 -1.18 -5.95 4.12
N THR A 153 -1.99 -6.97 3.81
CA THR A 153 -1.91 -8.33 4.34
C THR A 153 -1.41 -9.30 3.26
N GLY A 154 -1.84 -9.10 2.02
CA GLY A 154 -1.37 -9.82 0.83
C GLY A 154 -0.73 -8.88 -0.20
N GLY A 155 -1.56 -8.04 -0.86
CA GLY A 155 -1.14 -7.09 -1.89
C GLY A 155 -1.87 -5.74 -1.83
N SER A 156 -2.51 -5.42 -0.71
CA SER A 156 -3.51 -4.34 -0.59
C SER A 156 -2.96 -2.90 -0.56
N VAL A 157 -1.66 -2.72 -0.74
CA VAL A 157 -1.00 -1.42 -1.01
C VAL A 157 -0.41 -1.42 -2.42
N ILE A 158 0.43 -2.39 -2.74
CA ILE A 158 1.17 -2.44 -4.00
C ILE A 158 0.24 -2.62 -5.20
N ARG A 159 -0.73 -3.54 -5.12
CA ARG A 159 -1.66 -3.82 -6.22
C ARG A 159 -2.55 -2.62 -6.57
N PRO A 160 -3.32 -2.00 -5.64
CA PRO A 160 -4.11 -0.81 -5.98
C PRO A 160 -3.24 0.37 -6.42
N ALA A 161 -2.00 0.51 -5.92
CA ALA A 161 -1.06 1.51 -6.41
C ALA A 161 -0.71 1.31 -7.88
N ALA A 162 -0.43 0.06 -8.29
CA ALA A 162 -0.15 -0.28 -9.68
C ALA A 162 -1.37 0.00 -10.58
N PHE A 163 -2.58 -0.40 -10.16
CA PHE A 163 -3.81 -0.21 -10.93
C PHE A 163 -4.23 1.26 -11.09
N CYS A 164 -3.93 2.09 -10.09
CA CYS A 164 -4.23 3.51 -10.13
C CYS A 164 -3.08 4.38 -10.67
N GLY A 165 -1.88 3.82 -10.84
CA GLY A 165 -0.69 4.52 -11.34
C GLY A 165 -0.15 5.55 -10.35
N VAL A 166 0.00 5.17 -9.07
CA VAL A 166 0.54 6.00 -7.99
C VAL A 166 1.76 5.35 -7.35
N ALA A 167 2.67 6.15 -6.81
CA ALA A 167 3.74 5.63 -5.97
C ALA A 167 3.17 5.13 -4.64
N ALA A 168 3.69 4.02 -4.14
CA ALA A 168 3.30 3.50 -2.84
C ALA A 168 4.43 2.69 -2.20
N ILE A 169 4.41 2.63 -0.87
CA ILE A 169 5.28 1.74 -0.12
C ILE A 169 4.49 0.90 0.88
N LYS A 170 4.74 -0.39 0.89
CA LYS A 170 4.56 -1.25 2.04
C LYS A 170 5.91 -1.34 2.74
N PRO A 171 6.13 -0.64 3.86
CA PRO A 171 7.43 -0.66 4.52
C PRO A 171 7.73 -2.03 5.14
N SER A 172 8.90 -2.16 5.71
CA SER A 172 9.28 -3.32 6.52
C SER A 172 8.24 -3.58 7.60
N PHE A 173 7.92 -4.86 7.83
CA PHE A 173 6.94 -5.26 8.82
C PHE A 173 7.25 -4.64 10.19
N ARG A 174 6.26 -3.99 10.81
CA ARG A 174 6.35 -3.26 12.08
C ARG A 174 7.29 -2.03 12.08
N LEU A 175 7.68 -1.51 10.93
CA LEU A 175 8.32 -0.19 10.87
C LEU A 175 7.34 0.91 11.36
N LEU A 176 6.08 0.82 10.93
CA LEU A 176 5.00 1.69 11.37
C LEU A 176 4.08 0.95 12.36
N PRO A 177 3.54 1.64 13.39
CA PRO A 177 2.66 1.02 14.36
C PRO A 177 1.31 0.65 13.77
N THR A 178 0.75 -0.49 14.20
CA THR A 178 -0.60 -0.96 13.83
C THR A 178 -1.60 -0.85 15.00
N VAL A 179 -1.23 -0.22 16.09
CA VAL A 179 -2.14 0.03 17.23
C VAL A 179 -3.28 0.94 16.79
N GLY A 180 -4.52 0.49 16.98
CA GLY A 180 -5.71 1.20 16.48
C GLY A 180 -6.06 0.91 15.02
N VAL A 181 -5.41 -0.08 14.40
CA VAL A 181 -5.80 -0.60 13.08
C VAL A 181 -6.59 -1.89 13.29
N LYS A 182 -7.75 -2.06 12.62
CA LYS A 182 -8.50 -3.32 12.65
C LYS A 182 -7.63 -4.43 12.06
N THR A 183 -7.32 -5.40 12.87
CA THR A 183 -6.47 -6.53 12.49
C THR A 183 -7.22 -7.49 11.58
N PHE A 184 -6.58 -7.91 10.51
CA PHE A 184 -6.96 -9.06 9.69
C PHE A 184 -6.00 -10.23 9.92
N SER A 185 -4.68 -9.95 9.92
CA SER A 185 -3.63 -10.92 10.21
C SER A 185 -2.48 -10.23 10.97
N TRP A 186 -2.29 -10.57 12.24
CA TRP A 186 -1.27 -9.93 13.09
C TRP A 186 0.17 -10.20 12.69
N ALA A 187 0.42 -11.26 11.89
CA ALA A 187 1.75 -11.60 11.37
C ALA A 187 2.06 -10.96 10.01
N LEU A 188 1.05 -10.37 9.32
CA LEU A 188 1.16 -9.87 7.97
C LEU A 188 0.83 -8.38 7.86
N ASP A 189 -0.17 -7.89 8.60
CA ASP A 189 -0.69 -6.54 8.46
C ASP A 189 0.39 -5.48 8.62
N THR A 190 0.53 -4.67 7.59
CA THR A 190 1.52 -3.60 7.50
C THR A 190 0.84 -2.33 7.00
N VAL A 191 1.01 -1.22 7.73
CA VAL A 191 0.56 0.11 7.26
C VAL A 191 1.47 0.55 6.12
N GLY A 192 0.87 1.04 5.04
CA GLY A 192 1.59 1.58 3.87
C GLY A 192 1.13 2.97 3.49
N LEU A 193 1.89 3.61 2.61
CA LEU A 193 1.67 4.97 2.14
C LEU A 193 1.47 5.00 0.63
N PHE A 194 0.61 5.92 0.18
CA PHE A 194 0.40 6.27 -1.23
C PHE A 194 0.71 7.75 -1.43
N GLY A 195 1.39 8.09 -2.52
CA GLY A 195 1.74 9.45 -2.89
C GLY A 195 1.86 9.63 -4.40
N ALA A 196 2.08 10.87 -4.83
CA ALA A 196 2.20 11.19 -6.25
C ALA A 196 3.52 10.69 -6.85
N SER A 197 4.58 10.63 -6.05
CA SER A 197 5.92 10.19 -6.44
C SER A 197 6.59 9.36 -5.35
N VAL A 198 7.65 8.64 -5.73
CA VAL A 198 8.48 7.91 -4.75
C VAL A 198 9.16 8.87 -3.79
N ALA A 199 9.51 10.09 -4.23
CA ALA A 199 10.09 11.10 -3.36
C ALA A 199 9.10 11.57 -2.29
N ASP A 200 7.83 11.78 -2.62
CA ASP A 200 6.78 12.16 -1.67
C ASP A 200 6.62 11.13 -0.54
N ILE A 201 6.52 9.84 -0.93
CA ILE A 201 6.33 8.76 0.06
C ILE A 201 7.60 8.52 0.89
N ALA A 202 8.80 8.70 0.32
CA ALA A 202 10.06 8.59 1.04
C ALA A 202 10.15 9.66 2.13
N HIS A 203 9.84 10.91 1.78
CA HIS A 203 9.84 12.01 2.72
C HIS A 203 8.81 11.82 3.84
N ALA A 204 7.57 11.46 3.49
CA ALA A 204 6.53 11.17 4.48
C ALA A 204 6.95 10.04 5.42
N LEU A 205 7.47 8.92 4.87
CA LEU A 205 7.89 7.77 5.68
C LEU A 205 9.05 8.12 6.61
N ALA A 206 10.06 8.88 6.13
CA ALA A 206 11.18 9.32 6.96
C ALA A 206 10.74 10.10 8.20
N LEU A 207 9.79 11.02 8.02
CA LEU A 207 9.22 11.82 9.11
C LEU A 207 8.34 10.98 10.06
N ILE A 208 7.45 10.14 9.50
CA ILE A 208 6.53 9.33 10.30
C ILE A 208 7.28 8.29 11.11
N ALA A 209 8.28 7.64 10.53
CA ALA A 209 9.08 6.59 11.17
C ALA A 209 10.24 7.15 12.02
N GLU A 210 10.47 8.47 12.04
CA GLU A 210 11.62 9.11 12.70
C GLU A 210 12.98 8.55 12.23
N ARG A 211 13.10 8.30 10.92
CA ARG A 211 14.29 7.71 10.31
C ARG A 211 14.77 8.53 9.11
N PRO A 212 15.54 9.60 9.32
CA PRO A 212 16.06 10.45 8.23
C PRO A 212 16.87 9.66 7.18
N ALA A 213 17.51 8.56 7.58
CA ALA A 213 18.28 7.69 6.67
C ALA A 213 17.42 7.07 5.55
N ILE A 214 16.08 7.08 5.66
CA ILE A 214 15.18 6.63 4.59
C ILE A 214 15.32 7.51 3.33
N GLU A 215 15.70 8.78 3.46
CA GLU A 215 15.92 9.67 2.34
C GLU A 215 17.35 9.65 1.77
N ALA A 216 18.21 8.76 2.25
CA ALA A 216 19.56 8.61 1.73
C ALA A 216 19.56 8.32 0.21
N PRO A 217 20.59 8.78 -0.53
CA PRO A 217 20.69 8.50 -1.96
C PRO A 217 20.90 7.02 -2.24
N ALA A 218 20.54 6.60 -3.45
CA ALA A 218 20.89 5.28 -3.94
C ALA A 218 22.42 5.14 -4.10
N PRO A 219 22.97 3.90 -4.10
CA PRO A 219 24.31 3.67 -4.58
C PRO A 219 24.48 4.21 -6.02
N GLU A 220 25.68 4.64 -6.38
CA GLU A 220 25.97 5.12 -7.75
C GLU A 220 25.69 4.04 -8.81
N ARG A 221 25.93 2.78 -8.46
CA ARG A 221 25.71 1.63 -9.34
C ARG A 221 24.95 0.53 -8.61
N PRO A 222 23.62 0.67 -8.42
CA PRO A 222 22.85 -0.32 -7.70
C PRO A 222 22.82 -1.66 -8.46
N ARG A 223 22.97 -2.76 -7.73
CA ARG A 223 22.84 -4.13 -8.25
C ARG A 223 21.41 -4.58 -8.07
N LEU A 224 20.72 -4.85 -9.17
CA LEU A 224 19.31 -5.21 -9.19
C LEU A 224 19.14 -6.64 -9.68
N ALA A 225 18.29 -7.40 -9.01
CA ALA A 225 17.89 -8.74 -9.44
C ALA A 225 16.49 -8.72 -10.05
N LEU A 226 16.36 -9.14 -11.30
CA LEU A 226 15.07 -9.29 -11.98
C LEU A 226 14.46 -10.64 -11.61
N CYS A 227 13.27 -10.63 -11.00
CA CYS A 227 12.61 -11.82 -10.49
C CYS A 227 11.18 -11.95 -11.01
N LEU A 228 10.86 -13.05 -11.69
CA LEU A 228 9.52 -13.32 -12.24
C LEU A 228 8.60 -14.08 -11.27
N GLN A 229 9.15 -14.72 -10.22
CA GLN A 229 8.39 -15.57 -9.28
C GLN A 229 7.60 -16.68 -10.01
N ASP A 230 8.26 -17.49 -10.83
CA ASP A 230 7.63 -18.49 -11.74
C ASP A 230 6.64 -19.41 -11.04
N PHE A 231 6.87 -19.74 -9.76
CA PHE A 231 5.96 -20.54 -8.94
C PHE A 231 4.61 -19.84 -8.65
N ALA A 232 4.53 -18.52 -8.84
CA ALA A 232 3.29 -17.77 -8.67
C ALA A 232 2.41 -17.79 -9.94
N GLY A 233 2.91 -18.33 -11.03
CA GLY A 233 2.27 -18.32 -12.35
C GLY A 233 2.68 -17.13 -13.19
N SER A 234 2.16 -17.01 -14.40
CA SER A 234 2.53 -15.99 -15.36
C SER A 234 1.90 -14.64 -15.06
N ALA A 235 2.63 -13.57 -15.33
CA ALA A 235 2.08 -12.23 -15.50
C ALA A 235 1.69 -12.01 -16.96
N ASP A 236 0.82 -11.01 -17.21
CA ASP A 236 0.41 -10.63 -18.55
C ASP A 236 1.59 -10.03 -19.32
N ALA A 237 1.56 -10.12 -20.64
CA ALA A 237 2.62 -9.61 -21.52
C ALA A 237 2.92 -8.12 -21.28
N ASP A 238 1.89 -7.30 -21.04
CA ASP A 238 2.02 -5.88 -20.74
C ASP A 238 2.79 -5.63 -19.42
N ALA A 239 2.53 -6.44 -18.39
CA ALA A 239 3.24 -6.32 -17.11
C ALA A 239 4.71 -6.74 -17.23
N LEU A 240 4.97 -7.79 -18.01
CA LEU A 240 6.34 -8.22 -18.32
C LEU A 240 7.09 -7.15 -19.13
N ALA A 241 6.45 -6.57 -20.14
CA ALA A 241 7.04 -5.48 -20.92
C ALA A 241 7.33 -4.23 -20.06
N ALA A 242 6.45 -3.92 -19.12
CA ALA A 242 6.68 -2.83 -18.17
C ALA A 242 7.86 -3.13 -17.21
N LEU A 243 7.99 -4.37 -16.77
CA LEU A 243 9.12 -4.82 -15.95
C LEU A 243 10.46 -4.71 -16.71
N GLU A 244 10.52 -5.19 -17.94
CA GLU A 244 11.69 -5.07 -18.79
C GLU A 244 12.05 -3.60 -19.08
N ARG A 245 11.04 -2.75 -19.33
CA ARG A 245 11.26 -1.31 -19.56
C ARG A 245 11.86 -0.65 -18.32
N ALA A 246 11.36 -0.97 -17.13
CA ALA A 246 11.89 -0.45 -15.87
C ALA A 246 13.33 -0.95 -15.62
N ALA A 247 13.63 -2.22 -15.93
CA ALA A 247 14.98 -2.77 -15.85
C ALA A 247 15.96 -2.03 -16.80
N ARG A 248 15.58 -1.84 -18.06
CA ARG A 248 16.37 -1.06 -19.03
C ARG A 248 16.55 0.40 -18.62
N ALA A 249 15.52 1.02 -18.02
CA ALA A 249 15.62 2.38 -17.49
C ALA A 249 16.62 2.46 -16.33
N ALA A 250 16.61 1.46 -15.44
CA ALA A 250 17.59 1.36 -14.36
C ALA A 250 19.02 1.20 -14.88
N GLU A 251 19.24 0.36 -15.90
CA GLU A 251 20.55 0.17 -16.53
C GLU A 251 21.08 1.46 -17.16
N ARG A 252 20.22 2.22 -17.87
CA ARG A 252 20.59 3.55 -18.37
C ARG A 252 20.93 4.53 -17.25
N GLY A 253 20.36 4.34 -16.07
CA GLY A 253 20.67 5.07 -14.84
C GLY A 253 21.93 4.59 -14.12
N GLY A 254 22.66 3.61 -14.69
CA GLY A 254 23.92 3.07 -14.14
C GLY A 254 23.76 1.81 -13.29
N ALA A 255 22.55 1.26 -13.13
CA ALA A 255 22.34 0.01 -12.42
C ALA A 255 22.95 -1.19 -13.19
N VAL A 256 23.30 -2.23 -12.44
CA VAL A 256 23.63 -3.55 -12.97
C VAL A 256 22.46 -4.47 -12.71
N VAL A 257 21.85 -5.01 -13.78
CA VAL A 257 20.69 -5.89 -13.69
C VAL A 257 21.09 -7.31 -14.06
N HIS A 258 20.61 -8.30 -13.29
CA HIS A 258 20.78 -9.73 -13.60
C HIS A 258 19.51 -10.49 -13.22
N ASP A 259 19.31 -11.66 -13.84
CA ASP A 259 18.17 -12.51 -13.55
C ASP A 259 18.32 -13.21 -12.20
N LEU A 260 17.21 -13.40 -11.49
CA LEU A 260 17.14 -14.09 -10.21
C LEU A 260 16.03 -15.14 -10.25
N VAL A 261 16.42 -16.38 -10.07
CA VAL A 261 15.48 -17.47 -9.76
C VAL A 261 15.49 -17.68 -8.24
N LEU A 262 14.29 -17.55 -7.64
CA LEU A 262 14.17 -17.74 -6.19
C LEU A 262 14.36 -19.20 -5.80
N PRO A 263 15.16 -19.49 -4.75
CA PRO A 263 15.27 -20.83 -4.18
C PRO A 263 13.93 -21.42 -3.72
N GLU A 264 13.82 -22.73 -3.76
CA GLU A 264 12.59 -23.49 -3.47
C GLU A 264 11.91 -23.15 -2.14
N PRO A 265 12.59 -22.81 -1.01
CA PRO A 265 11.91 -22.38 0.21
C PRO A 265 11.01 -21.14 0.05
N PHE A 266 11.28 -20.27 -0.93
CA PHE A 266 10.40 -19.13 -1.21
C PHE A 266 9.08 -19.55 -1.89
N ALA A 267 9.12 -20.56 -2.75
CA ALA A 267 7.93 -21.15 -3.35
C ALA A 267 7.03 -21.79 -2.27
N ARG A 268 7.63 -22.55 -1.33
CA ARG A 268 6.87 -23.10 -0.19
C ARG A 268 6.29 -22.00 0.70
N ALA A 269 7.06 -20.96 1.00
CA ALA A 269 6.58 -19.82 1.78
C ALA A 269 5.42 -19.11 1.08
N TRP A 270 5.50 -18.91 -0.24
CA TRP A 270 4.40 -18.34 -1.02
C TRP A 270 3.13 -19.20 -0.92
N ALA A 271 3.26 -20.50 -1.00
CA ALA A 271 2.14 -21.45 -0.94
C ALA A 271 1.42 -21.44 0.42
N VAL A 272 2.14 -21.20 1.51
CA VAL A 272 1.57 -21.21 2.88
C VAL A 272 1.06 -19.84 3.35
N HIS A 273 1.24 -18.77 2.56
CA HIS A 273 0.72 -17.45 2.92
C HIS A 273 -0.78 -17.47 3.24
N PRO A 274 -1.67 -18.10 2.42
CA PRO A 274 -3.10 -18.16 2.73
C PRO A 274 -3.40 -18.86 4.06
N THR A 275 -2.69 -19.93 4.40
CA THR A 275 -2.87 -20.63 5.68
C THR A 275 -2.59 -19.72 6.87
N VAL A 276 -1.50 -18.94 6.81
CA VAL A 276 -1.19 -17.95 7.86
C VAL A 276 -2.27 -16.89 7.94
N GLN A 277 -2.62 -16.30 6.79
CA GLN A 277 -3.61 -15.24 6.70
C GLN A 277 -4.98 -15.67 7.22
N ASP A 278 -5.49 -16.82 6.75
CA ASP A 278 -6.86 -17.26 6.99
C ASP A 278 -7.05 -17.76 8.42
N PHE A 279 -6.04 -18.45 8.97
CA PHE A 279 -6.05 -18.86 10.37
C PHE A 279 -6.11 -17.64 11.31
N GLU A 280 -5.34 -16.61 11.02
CA GLU A 280 -5.33 -15.39 11.83
C GLU A 280 -6.59 -14.55 11.62
N ALA A 281 -7.10 -14.42 10.38
CA ALA A 281 -8.34 -13.73 10.06
C ALA A 281 -9.54 -14.35 10.78
N ARG A 282 -9.64 -15.69 10.83
CA ARG A 282 -10.68 -16.40 11.59
C ARG A 282 -10.72 -15.98 13.05
N GLN A 283 -9.56 -15.81 13.68
CA GLN A 283 -9.49 -15.40 15.08
C GLN A 283 -9.73 -13.91 15.24
N ALA A 284 -9.17 -13.08 14.36
CA ALA A 284 -9.32 -11.63 14.41
C ALA A 284 -10.76 -11.15 14.16
N LEU A 285 -11.54 -11.93 13.39
CA LEU A 285 -12.94 -11.66 13.05
C LEU A 285 -13.91 -12.66 13.72
N ALA A 286 -13.49 -13.27 14.83
CA ALA A 286 -14.29 -14.31 15.50
C ALA A 286 -15.67 -13.80 15.98
N TRP A 287 -15.73 -12.57 16.48
CA TRP A 287 -16.97 -11.94 16.91
C TRP A 287 -17.90 -11.63 15.72
N GLU A 288 -17.36 -11.02 14.68
CA GLU A 288 -18.12 -10.73 13.46
C GLU A 288 -18.66 -12.01 12.81
N TYR A 289 -17.87 -13.07 12.84
CA TYR A 289 -18.29 -14.35 12.30
C TYR A 289 -19.35 -15.04 13.18
N ALA A 290 -19.23 -14.98 14.51
CA ALA A 290 -20.18 -15.63 15.42
C ALA A 290 -21.52 -14.89 15.47
N GLU A 291 -21.50 -13.55 15.57
CA GLU A 291 -22.70 -12.74 15.82
C GLU A 291 -23.31 -12.12 14.57
N HIS A 292 -22.53 -11.98 13.48
CA HIS A 292 -22.92 -11.25 12.28
C HIS A 292 -22.57 -11.95 10.97
N ARG A 293 -22.48 -13.30 10.98
CA ARG A 293 -22.04 -14.08 9.82
C ARG A 293 -22.81 -13.76 8.54
N ASP A 294 -24.12 -13.54 8.60
CA ASP A 294 -24.97 -13.26 7.43
C ASP A 294 -24.77 -11.83 6.89
N ALA A 295 -24.26 -10.91 7.71
CA ALA A 295 -23.89 -9.57 7.30
C ALA A 295 -22.48 -9.48 6.72
N LEU A 296 -21.66 -10.55 6.82
CA LEU A 296 -20.36 -10.62 6.17
C LEU A 296 -20.51 -10.72 4.65
N PRO A 297 -19.69 -9.99 3.87
CA PRO A 297 -19.69 -10.12 2.42
C PRO A 297 -19.35 -11.55 1.97
N PRO A 298 -19.88 -11.99 0.79
CA PRO A 298 -19.87 -13.41 0.43
C PRO A 298 -18.48 -14.02 0.26
N VAL A 299 -17.51 -13.30 -0.29
CA VAL A 299 -16.13 -13.80 -0.47
C VAL A 299 -15.44 -13.96 0.88
N LEU A 300 -15.52 -12.93 1.75
CA LEU A 300 -14.97 -12.97 3.09
C LEU A 300 -15.62 -14.07 3.94
N ARG A 301 -16.95 -14.17 3.90
CA ARG A 301 -17.68 -15.22 4.61
C ARG A 301 -17.21 -16.60 4.18
N GLY A 302 -17.13 -16.86 2.87
CA GLY A 302 -16.64 -18.13 2.36
C GLY A 302 -15.17 -18.41 2.69
N GLN A 303 -14.34 -17.37 2.80
CA GLN A 303 -12.95 -17.48 3.28
C GLN A 303 -12.92 -17.90 4.76
N LEU A 304 -13.71 -17.26 5.61
CA LEU A 304 -13.80 -17.58 7.03
C LEU A 304 -14.43 -18.97 7.28
N ASP A 305 -15.41 -19.37 6.46
CA ASP A 305 -15.99 -20.73 6.52
C ASP A 305 -14.91 -21.80 6.30
N ARG A 306 -14.11 -21.66 5.24
CA ARG A 306 -12.99 -22.58 4.97
C ARG A 306 -11.90 -22.52 6.05
N ALA A 307 -11.68 -21.36 6.63
CA ALA A 307 -10.69 -21.20 7.68
C ALA A 307 -11.05 -21.92 8.99
N GLN A 308 -12.33 -22.32 9.20
CA GLN A 308 -12.71 -23.10 10.37
C GLN A 308 -12.01 -24.47 10.41
N ASP A 309 -11.67 -25.04 9.26
CA ASP A 309 -11.01 -26.35 9.17
C ASP A 309 -9.50 -26.29 9.44
N LEU A 310 -8.90 -25.09 9.45
CA LEU A 310 -7.47 -24.91 9.73
C LEU A 310 -7.16 -25.21 11.20
N THR A 311 -6.23 -26.13 11.43
CA THR A 311 -5.76 -26.46 12.79
C THR A 311 -4.60 -25.59 13.24
N ALA A 312 -4.33 -25.55 14.54
CA ALA A 312 -3.11 -24.91 15.07
C ALA A 312 -1.83 -25.57 14.51
N ALA A 313 -1.87 -26.88 14.25
CA ALA A 313 -0.75 -27.63 13.66
C ALA A 313 -0.45 -27.17 12.22
N ASP A 314 -1.49 -26.91 11.40
CA ASP A 314 -1.35 -26.36 10.03
C ASP A 314 -0.72 -24.98 10.07
N TYR A 315 -1.23 -24.11 10.95
CA TYR A 315 -0.72 -22.78 11.16
C TYR A 315 0.76 -22.77 11.59
N ASP A 316 1.13 -23.62 12.57
CA ASP A 316 2.51 -23.75 13.03
C ASP A 316 3.43 -24.30 11.94
N ALA A 317 2.94 -25.24 11.13
CA ALA A 317 3.68 -25.76 9.97
C ALA A 317 3.92 -24.64 8.93
N ALA A 318 2.90 -23.86 8.62
CA ALA A 318 3.00 -22.72 7.69
C ALA A 318 4.01 -21.66 8.19
N ARG A 319 3.97 -21.34 9.48
CA ARG A 319 4.93 -20.39 10.09
C ARG A 319 6.37 -20.92 10.04
N ARG A 320 6.58 -22.22 10.20
CA ARG A 320 7.92 -22.83 10.07
C ARG A 320 8.47 -22.69 8.66
N GLU A 321 7.65 -22.89 7.62
CA GLU A 321 8.05 -22.66 6.22
C GLU A 321 8.39 -21.19 5.96
N ALA A 322 7.55 -20.27 6.40
CA ALA A 322 7.83 -18.85 6.30
C ALA A 322 9.13 -18.45 7.01
N HIS A 323 9.40 -19.03 8.19
CA HIS A 323 10.64 -18.76 8.92
C HIS A 323 11.87 -19.30 8.20
N ARG A 324 11.80 -20.49 7.57
CA ARG A 324 12.89 -21.07 6.77
C ARG A 324 13.26 -20.13 5.62
N ALA A 325 12.26 -19.63 4.87
CA ALA A 325 12.50 -18.67 3.78
C ALA A 325 13.09 -17.36 4.30
N ARG A 326 12.55 -16.79 5.39
CA ARG A 326 13.10 -15.56 5.99
C ARG A 326 14.56 -15.66 6.37
N ARG A 327 15.04 -16.81 6.84
CA ARG A 327 16.47 -17.00 7.16
C ARG A 327 17.36 -16.91 5.92
N GLN A 328 16.84 -17.26 4.74
CA GLN A 328 17.59 -17.17 3.48
C GLN A 328 17.59 -15.75 2.87
N LEU A 329 16.79 -14.82 3.39
CA LEU A 329 16.79 -13.44 2.89
C LEU A 329 18.18 -12.77 2.97
N LYS A 330 18.98 -13.12 3.98
CA LYS A 330 20.34 -12.56 4.10
C LYS A 330 21.22 -12.95 2.92
N GLU A 331 21.14 -14.21 2.50
CA GLU A 331 21.90 -14.75 1.36
C GLU A 331 21.33 -14.19 0.04
N LEU A 332 20.00 -14.12 -0.07
CA LEU A 332 19.32 -13.56 -1.24
C LEU A 332 19.75 -12.12 -1.53
N PHE A 333 19.93 -11.31 -0.48
CA PHE A 333 20.35 -9.91 -0.58
C PHE A 333 21.87 -9.69 -0.34
N ALA A 334 22.72 -10.72 -0.41
CA ALA A 334 24.15 -10.56 -0.21
C ALA A 334 24.81 -9.75 -1.34
N ASP A 335 24.39 -10.02 -2.57
CA ASP A 335 24.98 -9.46 -3.79
C ASP A 335 24.06 -8.53 -4.56
N VAL A 336 22.87 -8.22 -4.02
CA VAL A 336 21.90 -7.33 -4.65
C VAL A 336 21.41 -6.25 -3.68
N ASP A 337 21.20 -5.05 -4.20
CA ASP A 337 20.68 -3.92 -3.46
C ASP A 337 19.15 -3.94 -3.41
N ALA A 338 18.52 -4.44 -4.49
CA ALA A 338 17.07 -4.62 -4.56
C ALA A 338 16.67 -5.68 -5.60
N ILE A 339 15.49 -6.25 -5.41
CA ILE A 339 14.82 -7.11 -6.37
C ILE A 339 13.76 -6.27 -7.11
N LEU A 340 13.70 -6.41 -8.42
CA LEU A 340 12.70 -5.79 -9.28
C LEU A 340 11.75 -6.88 -9.81
N THR A 341 10.45 -6.69 -9.64
CA THR A 341 9.43 -7.63 -10.12
C THR A 341 8.12 -6.90 -10.46
N VAL A 342 7.13 -7.59 -11.01
CA VAL A 342 5.82 -7.00 -11.33
C VAL A 342 5.03 -6.64 -10.06
N SER A 343 4.31 -5.52 -10.07
CA SER A 343 3.43 -5.11 -8.96
C SER A 343 2.06 -5.79 -8.99
N SER A 344 1.61 -6.23 -10.16
CA SER A 344 0.33 -6.89 -10.41
C SER A 344 0.46 -7.89 -11.54
N VAL A 345 -0.53 -8.75 -11.72
CA VAL A 345 -0.58 -9.72 -12.83
C VAL A 345 -0.57 -9.00 -14.19
N GLY A 346 -1.28 -7.89 -14.27
CA GLY A 346 -1.44 -7.08 -15.46
C GLY A 346 -2.09 -5.74 -15.10
N ARG A 347 -2.82 -5.16 -16.04
CA ARG A 347 -3.62 -3.96 -15.85
C ARG A 347 -4.81 -4.23 -14.93
N ALA A 348 -5.46 -3.16 -14.46
CA ALA A 348 -6.67 -3.26 -13.65
C ALA A 348 -7.75 -4.08 -14.38
N PRO A 349 -8.32 -5.12 -13.75
CA PRO A 349 -9.44 -5.87 -14.33
C PRO A 349 -10.67 -5.00 -14.58
N ARG A 350 -11.43 -5.33 -15.62
CA ARG A 350 -12.69 -4.67 -15.94
C ARG A 350 -13.76 -4.98 -14.90
N GLY A 351 -14.57 -3.99 -14.59
CA GLY A 351 -15.67 -4.09 -13.62
C GLY A 351 -15.20 -4.01 -12.17
N LEU A 352 -16.15 -4.15 -11.25
CA LEU A 352 -15.93 -4.10 -9.81
C LEU A 352 -16.13 -5.46 -9.12
N GLY A 353 -16.12 -6.56 -9.88
CA GLY A 353 -16.31 -7.91 -9.32
C GLY A 353 -15.09 -8.49 -8.61
N SER A 354 -13.92 -7.83 -8.67
CA SER A 354 -12.67 -8.30 -8.07
C SER A 354 -11.76 -7.14 -7.73
N THR A 355 -10.95 -7.30 -6.68
CA THR A 355 -9.85 -6.38 -6.36
C THR A 355 -8.56 -6.72 -7.11
N GLY A 356 -8.57 -7.71 -8.01
CA GLY A 356 -7.40 -8.26 -8.69
C GLY A 356 -6.64 -9.30 -7.85
N ASP A 357 -5.63 -9.93 -8.46
CA ASP A 357 -4.84 -11.01 -7.85
C ASP A 357 -3.56 -10.47 -7.20
N ALA A 358 -3.28 -10.90 -5.98
CA ALA A 358 -2.13 -10.48 -5.19
C ALA A 358 -0.94 -11.47 -5.28
N ARG A 359 -0.94 -12.41 -6.24
CA ARG A 359 0.03 -13.52 -6.29
C ARG A 359 1.49 -13.08 -6.27
N PHE A 360 1.82 -11.94 -6.88
CA PHE A 360 3.18 -11.40 -6.91
C PHE A 360 3.55 -10.55 -5.68
N ASN A 361 2.60 -10.32 -4.75
CA ASN A 361 2.81 -9.51 -3.55
C ASN A 361 2.89 -10.36 -2.28
N ARG A 362 2.15 -11.49 -2.21
CA ARG A 362 1.98 -12.32 -1.02
C ARG A 362 3.29 -12.77 -0.39
N LEU A 363 4.21 -13.26 -1.22
CA LEU A 363 5.53 -13.70 -0.74
C LEU A 363 6.23 -12.58 0.03
N TRP A 364 6.33 -11.41 -0.57
CA TRP A 364 7.09 -10.30 0.00
C TRP A 364 6.44 -9.72 1.25
N THR A 365 5.11 -9.78 1.33
CA THR A 365 4.39 -9.47 2.58
C THR A 365 4.74 -10.48 3.67
N LEU A 366 4.68 -11.78 3.36
CA LEU A 366 5.04 -12.84 4.30
C LEU A 366 6.51 -12.76 4.73
N MET A 367 7.41 -12.38 3.84
CA MET A 367 8.82 -12.14 4.18
C MET A 367 9.03 -10.91 5.06
N GLY A 368 8.07 -9.99 5.10
CA GLY A 368 8.14 -8.77 5.91
C GLY A 368 9.03 -7.68 5.34
N VAL A 369 9.58 -7.84 4.15
CA VAL A 369 10.52 -6.91 3.49
C VAL A 369 9.81 -5.67 2.93
N PRO A 370 10.47 -4.51 2.77
CA PRO A 370 9.86 -3.34 2.16
C PRO A 370 9.62 -3.57 0.66
N CYS A 371 8.47 -3.07 0.17
CA CYS A 371 8.08 -3.13 -1.24
C CYS A 371 7.61 -1.73 -1.68
N VAL A 372 8.15 -1.21 -2.77
CA VAL A 372 7.81 0.10 -3.34
C VAL A 372 7.21 -0.10 -4.73
N ASN A 373 5.99 0.39 -4.96
CA ASN A 373 5.43 0.47 -6.32
C ASN A 373 5.96 1.70 -7.03
N VAL A 374 6.53 1.49 -8.21
CA VAL A 374 6.92 2.53 -9.15
C VAL A 374 5.97 2.46 -10.35
N PRO A 375 5.16 3.49 -10.60
CA PRO A 375 4.35 3.55 -11.81
C PRO A 375 5.23 3.58 -13.07
N VAL A 376 4.88 2.75 -14.06
CA VAL A 376 5.56 2.75 -15.36
C VAL A 376 4.73 3.57 -16.35
N PRO A 377 5.25 4.67 -16.88
CA PRO A 377 4.54 5.48 -17.88
C PRO A 377 4.17 4.64 -19.12
N GLY A 378 3.02 4.90 -19.71
CA GLY A 378 2.56 4.18 -20.90
C GLY A 378 1.12 4.54 -21.26
N ASP A 379 0.65 4.02 -22.40
CA ASP A 379 -0.71 4.22 -22.87
C ASP A 379 -1.71 3.29 -22.15
N GLY A 380 -2.94 3.77 -22.01
CA GLY A 380 -4.05 3.02 -21.40
C GLY A 380 -4.01 2.98 -19.89
N LEU A 381 -4.54 1.91 -19.30
CA LEU A 381 -4.55 1.71 -17.86
C LEU A 381 -3.13 1.54 -17.30
N PRO A 382 -2.86 2.07 -16.10
CA PRO A 382 -1.53 2.01 -15.50
C PRO A 382 -1.00 0.59 -15.29
N LEU A 383 0.31 0.50 -15.29
CA LEU A 383 1.10 -0.63 -14.81
C LEU A 383 2.13 -0.15 -13.79
N GLY A 384 2.61 -1.05 -12.97
CA GLY A 384 3.66 -0.75 -12.00
C GLY A 384 4.62 -1.90 -11.84
N VAL A 385 5.81 -1.56 -11.38
CA VAL A 385 6.82 -2.53 -10.94
C VAL A 385 7.09 -2.32 -9.46
N GLN A 386 7.38 -3.41 -8.74
CA GLN A 386 7.75 -3.28 -7.34
C GLN A 386 9.25 -3.49 -7.13
N VAL A 387 9.82 -2.58 -6.37
CA VAL A 387 11.21 -2.62 -5.89
C VAL A 387 11.19 -3.14 -4.46
N ILE A 388 11.95 -4.20 -4.19
CA ILE A 388 11.99 -4.90 -2.91
C ILE A 388 13.42 -4.86 -2.41
N ALA A 389 13.64 -4.41 -1.16
CA ALA A 389 14.94 -4.46 -0.55
C ALA A 389 14.94 -5.38 0.68
N ARG A 390 16.10 -5.52 1.31
CA ARG A 390 16.27 -6.29 2.52
C ARG A 390 15.38 -5.78 3.65
N PHE A 391 14.93 -6.67 4.52
CA PHE A 391 14.19 -6.29 5.74
C PHE A 391 14.95 -5.23 6.55
N GLY A 392 14.26 -4.15 6.88
CA GLY A 392 14.81 -3.00 7.61
C GLY A 392 15.57 -1.99 6.73
N ASP A 393 15.71 -2.25 5.42
CA ASP A 393 16.42 -1.36 4.49
C ASP A 393 15.41 -0.62 3.57
N ASP A 394 14.42 0.00 4.19
CA ASP A 394 13.35 0.76 3.51
C ASP A 394 13.92 1.93 2.69
N GLY A 395 14.97 2.57 3.20
CA GLY A 395 15.68 3.64 2.50
C GLY A 395 16.30 3.16 1.17
N ARG A 396 16.87 1.96 1.15
CA ARG A 396 17.41 1.34 -0.07
C ARG A 396 16.34 1.09 -1.11
N ALA A 397 15.21 0.50 -0.69
CA ALA A 397 14.08 0.26 -1.59
C ALA A 397 13.60 1.56 -2.23
N LEU A 398 13.39 2.61 -1.43
CA LEU A 398 12.93 3.91 -1.90
C LEU A 398 13.97 4.64 -2.76
N ALA A 399 15.25 4.57 -2.41
CA ALA A 399 16.32 5.20 -3.16
C ALA A 399 16.46 4.58 -4.57
N VAL A 400 16.43 3.25 -4.68
CA VAL A 400 16.43 2.53 -5.96
C VAL A 400 15.16 2.83 -6.75
N ALA A 401 14.00 2.78 -6.11
CA ALA A 401 12.71 3.06 -6.75
C ALA A 401 12.67 4.49 -7.32
N ARG A 402 13.18 5.49 -6.58
CA ARG A 402 13.30 6.90 -7.02
C ARG A 402 14.23 7.03 -8.23
N GLY A 403 15.33 6.26 -8.26
CA GLY A 403 16.22 6.20 -9.42
C GLY A 403 15.53 5.68 -10.67
N ILE A 404 14.75 4.60 -10.55
CA ILE A 404 13.96 4.00 -11.63
C ILE A 404 12.86 4.97 -12.10
N GLU A 405 12.09 5.56 -11.16
CA GLU A 405 11.05 6.56 -11.48
C GLU A 405 11.64 7.73 -12.28
N GLY A 406 12.77 8.29 -11.83
CA GLY A 406 13.46 9.37 -12.52
C GLY A 406 14.04 8.98 -13.87
N ALA A 407 14.49 7.74 -14.04
CA ALA A 407 14.96 7.25 -15.34
C ALA A 407 13.81 7.05 -16.33
N LEU A 408 12.67 6.51 -15.89
CA LEU A 408 11.46 6.38 -16.70
C LEU A 408 10.85 7.71 -17.12
N ALA A 409 10.95 8.75 -16.26
CA ALA A 409 10.45 10.09 -16.58
C ALA A 409 11.26 10.85 -17.63
N ARG A 410 12.50 10.39 -17.93
CA ARG A 410 13.38 10.99 -18.97
C ARG A 410 13.23 10.33 -20.36
N GLU A 411 12.43 9.29 -20.50
CA GLU A 411 12.06 8.66 -21.77
C GLU A 411 10.98 9.47 -22.51
#